data_d7b7682e77d2c554fd0ba622b990a972
#
_entry.id   d7b7682e77d2c554fd0ba622b990a972
#
_cell.length_a   1.000
_cell.length_b   1.000
_cell.length_c   1.000
_cell.angle_alpha   90.00
_cell.angle_beta   90.00
_cell.angle_gamma   90.00
#
_symmetry.space_group_name_H-M   'P 1'
#
loop_
_entity.id
_entity.type
_entity.pdbx_description
1 polymer ?
#
loop_
_entity_poly.entity_id
_entity_poly.type
_entity_poly.pdbx_seq_one_letter_code
_entity_poly.pdbx_strand_id
1 'polypeptide(L)'
;MALNLSLWAAFLSLATAFMHGSSCQHAYKNKINVISDGRTLSVLNLSTSDDGEHKEQPNIVTGVTLKMAFDSSPVWGVADLSETKSERFTSPESLDMVHRLRRESSVVLVGRGTVEFDDCSLSVRRVEMAEGQEQPVRVILDPSLSLVGGNYAIFNDGLRTIVYYSQSAVQNNDVSLPPRNDDCVTFVPLAPSKDAEEKNDDDRLSLSPLQIIQDLSARGLTHIMVEGGPATARAFLHAGVVDRAILVRAPVEFQIPVPAQMDEDTMKATGLNFIGKTEMGGDVVEYWTREGLEWPNPENLSSWP
;
A
#
# COMPACT_ATOMS: atom_id res chain seq x y z
N MET A 1 22.98 -34.58 -10.86
CA MET A 1 22.05 -33.93 -11.80
C MET A 1 20.70 -34.62 -11.66
N ALA A 2 19.94 -34.26 -10.63
CA ALA A 2 18.56 -34.67 -10.37
C ALA A 2 18.08 -33.84 -9.15
N LEU A 3 17.58 -32.66 -9.37
CA LEU A 3 16.96 -31.83 -8.33
C LEU A 3 15.74 -31.10 -8.91
N ASN A 4 14.65 -31.26 -8.18
CA ASN A 4 13.44 -30.42 -8.21
C ASN A 4 12.39 -30.60 -9.28
N LEU A 5 11.80 -31.79 -9.30
CA LEU A 5 10.42 -31.99 -9.83
C LEU A 5 9.33 -31.93 -8.73
N SER A 6 9.71 -31.90 -7.44
CA SER A 6 8.76 -31.94 -6.31
C SER A 6 8.14 -30.59 -5.94
N LEU A 7 8.75 -29.46 -6.31
CA LEU A 7 8.21 -28.11 -6.04
C LEU A 7 7.13 -27.69 -7.04
N TRP A 8 7.12 -28.27 -8.26
CA TRP A 8 6.11 -27.95 -9.28
C TRP A 8 4.76 -28.63 -9.01
N ALA A 9 4.76 -29.79 -8.37
CA ALA A 9 3.53 -30.50 -8.04
C ALA A 9 2.74 -29.85 -6.89
N ALA A 10 3.41 -29.15 -5.97
CA ALA A 10 2.77 -28.41 -4.88
C ALA A 10 2.08 -27.12 -5.37
N PHE A 11 2.60 -26.49 -6.43
CA PHE A 11 2.02 -25.28 -7.01
C PHE A 11 0.74 -25.54 -7.81
N LEU A 12 0.61 -26.68 -8.48
CA LEU A 12 -0.61 -27.05 -9.20
C LEU A 12 -1.74 -27.52 -8.26
N SER A 13 -1.44 -28.06 -7.09
CA SER A 13 -2.45 -28.55 -6.14
C SER A 13 -3.15 -27.42 -5.38
N LEU A 14 -2.52 -26.25 -5.18
CA LEU A 14 -3.17 -25.10 -4.56
C LEU A 14 -4.11 -24.33 -5.50
N ALA A 15 -3.86 -24.38 -6.81
CA ALA A 15 -4.70 -23.69 -7.80
C ALA A 15 -6.06 -24.38 -8.03
N THR A 16 -6.19 -25.68 -7.73
CA THR A 16 -7.43 -26.44 -7.94
C THR A 16 -8.39 -26.45 -6.74
N ALA A 17 -7.95 -26.08 -5.56
CA ALA A 17 -8.80 -26.02 -4.35
C ALA A 17 -9.68 -24.77 -4.24
N PHE A 18 -9.50 -23.76 -5.09
CA PHE A 18 -10.20 -22.48 -5.03
C PHE A 18 -11.37 -22.34 -6.02
N MET A 19 -11.77 -23.41 -6.71
CA MET A 19 -12.78 -23.34 -7.77
C MET A 19 -14.20 -23.80 -7.37
N HIS A 20 -14.54 -23.90 -6.10
CA HIS A 20 -15.90 -24.26 -5.69
C HIS A 20 -16.45 -23.26 -4.65
N GLY A 21 -16.89 -22.12 -5.13
CA GLY A 21 -17.71 -21.14 -4.42
C GLY A 21 -18.37 -20.22 -5.43
N SER A 22 -19.66 -20.37 -5.61
CA SER A 22 -20.49 -19.80 -6.68
C SER A 22 -20.61 -18.28 -6.65
N SER A 23 -20.68 -17.73 -7.87
CA SER A 23 -21.20 -16.44 -8.34
C SER A 23 -20.32 -15.20 -8.14
N CYS A 24 -19.17 -15.15 -8.85
CA CYS A 24 -18.72 -13.94 -9.53
C CYS A 24 -17.73 -14.35 -10.63
N GLN A 25 -18.27 -14.90 -11.75
CA GLN A 25 -17.47 -15.22 -12.92
C GLN A 25 -17.51 -14.03 -13.89
N HIS A 26 -16.49 -13.19 -13.85
CA HIS A 26 -16.00 -12.52 -15.05
C HIS A 26 -14.54 -12.91 -15.23
N ALA A 27 -14.31 -13.72 -16.23
CA ALA A 27 -13.02 -14.34 -16.50
C ALA A 27 -12.06 -13.32 -17.14
N TYR A 28 -11.02 -12.93 -16.41
CA TYR A 28 -9.82 -12.36 -17.00
C TYR A 28 -8.84 -13.48 -17.38
N LYS A 29 -8.78 -13.80 -18.68
CA LYS A 29 -7.71 -14.62 -19.25
C LYS A 29 -6.53 -13.71 -19.61
N ASN A 30 -5.64 -13.43 -18.68
CA ASN A 30 -4.36 -12.81 -19.00
C ASN A 30 -3.25 -13.81 -18.73
N LYS A 31 -2.46 -14.11 -19.77
CA LYS A 31 -1.21 -14.87 -19.64
C LYS A 31 -0.16 -13.97 -19.00
N ILE A 32 0.26 -14.30 -17.80
CA ILE A 32 1.36 -13.64 -17.10
C ILE A 32 2.64 -14.36 -17.50
N ASN A 33 3.53 -13.68 -18.23
CA ASN A 33 4.92 -14.12 -18.39
C ASN A 33 5.75 -13.37 -17.36
N VAL A 34 6.25 -14.09 -16.35
CA VAL A 34 7.16 -13.56 -15.35
C VAL A 34 8.59 -13.74 -15.87
N ILE A 35 9.27 -12.66 -16.20
CA ILE A 35 10.70 -12.66 -16.44
C ILE A 35 11.35 -12.07 -15.20
N SER A 36 12.10 -12.89 -14.44
CA SER A 36 12.81 -12.43 -13.25
C SER A 36 14.27 -12.18 -13.59
N ASP A 37 14.67 -10.93 -13.65
CA ASP A 37 16.07 -10.49 -13.59
C ASP A 37 16.46 -9.91 -12.21
N GLY A 38 15.69 -10.24 -11.20
CA GLY A 38 16.03 -10.00 -9.79
C GLY A 38 15.77 -8.58 -9.28
N ARG A 39 15.27 -7.63 -10.06
CA ARG A 39 15.10 -6.23 -9.62
C ARG A 39 13.85 -5.49 -10.10
N THR A 40 13.10 -6.01 -11.04
CA THR A 40 11.91 -5.31 -11.57
C THR A 40 10.84 -6.32 -11.98
N LEU A 41 9.66 -6.24 -11.38
CA LEU A 41 8.47 -6.93 -11.83
C LEU A 41 7.74 -6.01 -12.83
N SER A 42 8.03 -6.15 -14.11
CA SER A 42 7.25 -5.50 -15.17
C SER A 42 6.23 -6.46 -15.74
N VAL A 43 4.97 -6.07 -15.73
CA VAL A 43 3.89 -6.78 -16.41
C VAL A 43 3.79 -6.22 -17.83
N LEU A 44 4.22 -7.00 -18.82
CA LEU A 44 4.02 -6.66 -20.23
C LEU A 44 2.64 -7.19 -20.67
N ASN A 45 1.72 -6.27 -20.97
CA ASN A 45 0.48 -6.58 -21.66
C ASN A 45 0.75 -6.70 -23.16
N LEU A 46 0.74 -7.92 -23.69
CA LEU A 46 0.71 -8.18 -25.12
C LEU A 46 -0.75 -8.41 -25.55
N SER A 47 -1.39 -7.36 -26.07
CA SER A 47 -2.64 -7.51 -26.82
C SER A 47 -2.31 -7.38 -28.31
N THR A 48 -2.47 -8.47 -29.06
CA THR A 48 -2.59 -8.43 -30.51
C THR A 48 -4.08 -8.35 -30.84
N SER A 49 -4.57 -7.21 -31.29
CA SER A 49 -5.74 -7.08 -32.14
C SER A 49 -5.51 -5.91 -33.08
N ASP A 50 -5.38 -6.27 -34.33
CA ASP A 50 -5.33 -5.41 -35.48
C ASP A 50 -6.80 -5.01 -35.80
N ASP A 51 -7.23 -3.84 -35.37
CA ASP A 51 -8.40 -3.11 -35.89
C ASP A 51 -8.26 -1.64 -35.48
N GLY A 52 -8.15 -0.80 -36.47
CA GLY A 52 -7.71 0.59 -36.43
C GLY A 52 -8.71 1.58 -35.77
N GLU A 53 -8.82 1.56 -34.46
CA GLU A 53 -9.24 2.68 -33.65
C GLU A 53 -8.26 2.80 -32.47
N HIS A 54 -7.39 3.82 -32.49
CA HIS A 54 -6.58 4.23 -31.36
C HIS A 54 -7.48 4.77 -30.25
N LYS A 55 -8.09 3.88 -29.47
CA LYS A 55 -8.54 4.23 -28.11
C LYS A 55 -7.30 4.17 -27.24
N GLU A 56 -6.85 5.35 -26.77
CA GLU A 56 -5.87 5.42 -25.69
C GLU A 56 -6.37 4.52 -24.55
N GLN A 57 -5.70 3.39 -24.34
CA GLN A 57 -5.97 2.56 -23.17
C GLN A 57 -5.49 3.37 -21.95
N PRO A 58 -6.27 3.44 -20.88
CA PRO A 58 -5.83 4.13 -19.68
C PRO A 58 -4.50 3.51 -19.22
N ASN A 59 -3.49 4.35 -19.01
CA ASN A 59 -2.20 3.96 -18.48
C ASN A 59 -2.42 3.32 -17.09
N ILE A 60 -2.45 1.99 -17.03
CA ILE A 60 -2.63 1.27 -15.77
C ILE A 60 -1.36 1.47 -14.95
N VAL A 61 -1.46 2.28 -13.92
CA VAL A 61 -0.36 2.48 -12.97
C VAL A 61 -0.18 1.23 -12.14
N THR A 62 1.07 0.77 -12.03
CA THR A 62 1.45 -0.38 -11.20
C THR A 62 2.57 0.05 -10.23
N GLY A 63 2.89 -0.82 -9.28
CA GLY A 63 3.96 -0.61 -8.31
C GLY A 63 3.47 0.00 -6.99
N VAL A 64 4.41 0.52 -6.22
CA VAL A 64 4.16 1.04 -4.87
C VAL A 64 4.25 2.57 -4.87
N THR A 65 3.15 3.21 -4.50
CA THR A 65 3.08 4.67 -4.30
C THR A 65 2.97 4.98 -2.82
N LEU A 66 3.98 5.63 -2.26
CA LEU A 66 3.95 6.15 -0.89
C LEU A 66 3.26 7.51 -0.86
N LYS A 67 2.29 7.70 0.02
CA LYS A 67 1.70 9.01 0.33
C LYS A 67 1.88 9.34 1.81
N MET A 68 2.49 10.48 2.08
CA MET A 68 2.63 11.01 3.44
C MET A 68 2.20 12.47 3.50
N ALA A 69 1.78 12.91 4.69
CA ALA A 69 1.51 14.31 4.97
C ALA A 69 2.32 14.76 6.18
N PHE A 70 2.82 15.99 6.13
CA PHE A 70 3.68 16.58 7.14
C PHE A 70 3.23 18.02 7.46
N ASP A 71 3.55 18.45 8.65
CA ASP A 71 3.51 19.87 9.03
C ASP A 71 4.65 20.65 8.35
N SER A 72 4.74 21.95 8.61
CA SER A 72 5.79 22.82 8.08
C SER A 72 7.09 22.78 8.88
N SER A 73 7.15 22.03 9.99
CA SER A 73 8.33 21.96 10.85
C SER A 73 9.52 21.26 10.16
N PRO A 74 10.77 21.58 10.55
CA PRO A 74 11.97 20.92 10.01
C PRO A 74 12.05 19.42 10.29
N VAL A 75 11.30 18.92 11.29
CA VAL A 75 11.31 17.51 11.68
C VAL A 75 10.29 16.67 10.91
N TRP A 76 9.53 17.28 9.99
CA TRP A 76 8.49 16.61 9.22
C TRP A 76 7.48 15.91 10.15
N GLY A 77 6.78 16.71 10.95
CA GLY A 77 5.79 16.20 11.89
C GLY A 77 4.61 15.55 11.18
N VAL A 78 4.25 14.34 11.58
CA VAL A 78 3.14 13.55 11.00
C VAL A 78 1.88 13.58 11.87
N ALA A 79 2.00 13.96 13.13
CA ALA A 79 0.92 14.12 14.08
C ALA A 79 1.34 15.10 15.17
N ASP A 80 0.36 15.72 15.86
CA ASP A 80 0.58 16.58 17.01
C ASP A 80 0.14 15.86 18.28
N LEU A 81 1.07 15.63 19.21
CA LEU A 81 0.77 15.02 20.52
C LEU A 81 0.09 15.98 21.50
N SER A 82 0.01 17.28 21.19
CA SER A 82 -0.77 18.23 21.99
C SER A 82 -2.28 18.01 21.83
N GLU A 83 -2.71 17.37 20.75
CA GLU A 83 -4.11 17.08 20.43
C GLU A 83 -4.52 15.67 20.85
N THR A 84 -5.74 15.52 21.36
CA THR A 84 -6.26 14.21 21.79
C THR A 84 -6.78 13.33 20.65
N LYS A 85 -6.92 13.92 19.46
CA LYS A 85 -7.35 13.23 18.23
C LYS A 85 -6.53 13.71 17.06
N SER A 86 -6.24 12.80 16.15
CA SER A 86 -5.66 13.16 14.86
C SER A 86 -6.61 14.08 14.10
N GLU A 87 -6.29 15.37 14.09
CA GLU A 87 -7.01 16.34 13.25
C GLU A 87 -6.45 16.31 11.84
N ARG A 88 -7.35 16.49 10.87
CA ARG A 88 -6.95 16.65 9.47
C ARG A 88 -6.36 18.02 9.27
N PHE A 89 -5.09 18.08 8.99
CA PHE A 89 -4.33 19.33 8.87
C PHE A 89 -4.02 19.72 7.42
N THR A 90 -4.27 18.83 6.46
CA THR A 90 -4.11 19.13 5.02
C THR A 90 -5.38 19.73 4.42
N SER A 91 -5.22 20.47 3.33
CA SER A 91 -6.30 21.13 2.61
C SER A 91 -7.37 20.15 2.08
N PRO A 92 -8.61 20.62 1.82
CA PRO A 92 -9.63 19.82 1.17
C PRO A 92 -9.20 19.30 -0.20
N GLU A 93 -8.46 20.09 -0.97
CA GLU A 93 -7.95 19.75 -2.30
C GLU A 93 -6.92 18.62 -2.22
N SER A 94 -6.01 18.66 -1.24
CA SER A 94 -5.07 17.58 -0.95
C SER A 94 -5.79 16.30 -0.52
N LEU A 95 -6.87 16.42 0.26
CA LEU A 95 -7.70 15.27 0.63
C LEU A 95 -8.42 14.67 -0.59
N ASP A 96 -8.88 15.49 -1.53
CA ASP A 96 -9.50 15.01 -2.77
C ASP A 96 -8.45 14.28 -3.63
N MET A 97 -7.22 14.78 -3.70
CA MET A 97 -6.09 14.10 -4.34
C MET A 97 -5.83 12.72 -3.71
N VAL A 98 -5.82 12.62 -2.37
CA VAL A 98 -5.69 11.33 -1.68
C VAL A 98 -6.79 10.35 -2.07
N HIS A 99 -8.04 10.83 -2.16
CA HIS A 99 -9.16 9.98 -2.57
C HIS A 99 -9.10 9.60 -4.06
N ARG A 100 -8.55 10.46 -4.94
CA ARG A 100 -8.24 10.06 -6.32
C ARG A 100 -7.17 8.98 -6.36
N LEU A 101 -6.08 9.11 -5.58
CA LEU A 101 -5.02 8.10 -5.50
C LEU A 101 -5.55 6.76 -4.98
N ARG A 102 -6.44 6.77 -3.97
CA ARG A 102 -7.11 5.55 -3.51
C ARG A 102 -7.95 4.90 -4.61
N ARG A 103 -8.69 5.72 -5.39
CA ARG A 103 -9.50 5.25 -6.51
C ARG A 103 -8.67 4.59 -7.61
N GLU A 104 -7.48 5.14 -7.88
CA GLU A 104 -6.53 4.60 -8.88
C GLU A 104 -5.76 3.38 -8.37
N SER A 105 -5.81 3.10 -7.06
CA SER A 105 -5.06 2.01 -6.44
C SER A 105 -5.90 0.75 -6.31
N SER A 106 -5.28 -0.42 -6.52
CA SER A 106 -5.90 -1.70 -6.20
C SER A 106 -5.86 -2.01 -4.69
N VAL A 107 -4.90 -1.39 -3.98
CA VAL A 107 -4.69 -1.58 -2.54
C VAL A 107 -4.42 -0.23 -1.86
N VAL A 108 -5.01 -0.04 -0.68
CA VAL A 108 -4.61 1.00 0.29
C VAL A 108 -4.09 0.31 1.55
N LEU A 109 -2.82 0.55 1.86
CA LEU A 109 -2.08 -0.14 2.92
C LEU A 109 -1.70 0.81 4.04
N VAL A 110 -1.97 0.40 5.29
CA VAL A 110 -1.58 1.12 6.53
C VAL A 110 -0.97 0.18 7.55
N GLY A 111 -0.22 0.72 8.50
CA GLY A 111 0.18 0.02 9.72
C GLY A 111 -0.95 0.04 10.76
N ARG A 112 -0.89 -0.88 11.74
CA ARG A 112 -1.87 -0.97 12.83
C ARG A 112 -2.03 0.36 13.60
N GLY A 113 -0.94 1.07 13.83
CA GLY A 113 -0.97 2.34 14.57
C GLY A 113 -1.90 3.39 13.94
N THR A 114 -1.99 3.42 12.60
CA THR A 114 -2.94 4.30 11.91
C THR A 114 -4.39 3.89 12.18
N VAL A 115 -4.67 2.58 12.26
CA VAL A 115 -6.01 2.09 12.60
C VAL A 115 -6.35 2.42 14.05
N GLU A 116 -5.42 2.18 14.99
CA GLU A 116 -5.60 2.46 16.43
C GLU A 116 -5.84 3.95 16.70
N PHE A 117 -5.12 4.84 15.99
CA PHE A 117 -5.15 6.27 16.28
C PHE A 117 -6.29 7.00 15.56
N ASP A 118 -6.55 6.63 14.30
CA ASP A 118 -7.46 7.38 13.43
C ASP A 118 -8.82 6.70 13.24
N ASP A 119 -9.00 5.45 13.67
CA ASP A 119 -10.17 4.63 13.36
C ASP A 119 -10.60 4.75 11.88
N CYS A 120 -9.61 4.64 10.99
CA CYS A 120 -9.74 4.99 9.58
C CYS A 120 -10.55 3.93 8.81
N SER A 121 -11.34 4.38 7.82
CA SER A 121 -12.05 3.48 6.90
C SER A 121 -11.30 3.20 5.60
N LEU A 122 -10.34 4.05 5.21
CA LEU A 122 -9.54 3.97 3.98
C LEU A 122 -10.36 3.87 2.66
N SER A 123 -11.64 4.18 2.72
CA SER A 123 -12.55 4.13 1.57
C SER A 123 -12.43 5.37 0.68
N VAL A 124 -12.80 5.23 -0.59
CA VAL A 124 -13.01 6.34 -1.51
C VAL A 124 -14.41 6.90 -1.26
N ARG A 125 -14.52 8.18 -0.85
CA ARG A 125 -15.81 8.81 -0.52
C ARG A 125 -15.91 10.30 -0.89
N ARG A 126 -14.80 10.91 -1.34
CA ARG A 126 -14.76 12.35 -1.66
C ARG A 126 -14.75 12.61 -3.15
N VAL A 127 -14.49 11.61 -3.96
CA VAL A 127 -14.46 11.67 -5.42
C VAL A 127 -15.36 10.59 -5.99
N GLU A 128 -15.88 10.82 -7.19
CA GLU A 128 -16.73 9.87 -7.87
C GLU A 128 -15.92 8.61 -8.27
N MET A 129 -16.54 7.46 -8.12
CA MET A 129 -16.07 6.18 -8.63
C MET A 129 -16.69 5.94 -10.00
N ALA A 130 -15.95 5.32 -10.92
CA ALA A 130 -16.52 4.92 -12.18
C ALA A 130 -17.61 3.85 -11.98
N GLU A 131 -18.57 3.79 -12.91
CA GLU A 131 -19.62 2.78 -12.85
C GLU A 131 -19.02 1.36 -12.84
N GLY A 132 -19.39 0.58 -11.83
CA GLY A 132 -18.87 -0.78 -11.62
C GLY A 132 -17.46 -0.85 -11.02
N GLN A 133 -16.82 0.27 -10.72
CA GLN A 133 -15.54 0.27 -10.01
C GLN A 133 -15.73 -0.08 -8.53
N GLU A 134 -14.95 -1.06 -8.05
CA GLU A 134 -14.97 -1.46 -6.65
C GLU A 134 -14.04 -0.57 -5.80
N GLN A 135 -14.31 -0.52 -4.48
CA GLN A 135 -13.40 0.08 -3.51
C GLN A 135 -12.05 -0.66 -3.51
N PRO A 136 -10.92 0.04 -3.30
CA PRO A 136 -9.64 -0.63 -3.16
C PRO A 136 -9.65 -1.63 -2.01
N VAL A 137 -8.89 -2.71 -2.14
CA VAL A 137 -8.67 -3.64 -1.04
C VAL A 137 -7.85 -2.94 0.04
N ARG A 138 -8.33 -2.98 1.28
CA ARG A 138 -7.60 -2.40 2.40
C ARG A 138 -6.63 -3.43 2.97
N VAL A 139 -5.44 -2.98 3.27
CA VAL A 139 -4.39 -3.83 3.86
C VAL A 139 -3.92 -3.22 5.17
N ILE A 140 -3.90 -4.03 6.21
CA ILE A 140 -3.43 -3.65 7.54
C ILE A 140 -2.21 -4.50 7.88
N LEU A 141 -1.13 -3.84 8.32
CA LEU A 141 0.04 -4.51 8.87
C LEU A 141 -0.08 -4.51 10.39
N ASP A 142 -0.48 -5.66 10.94
CA ASP A 142 -0.60 -5.89 12.38
C ASP A 142 0.22 -7.11 12.82
N PRO A 143 1.54 -6.94 12.98
CA PRO A 143 2.45 -8.06 13.25
C PRO A 143 2.05 -8.91 14.46
N SER A 144 1.46 -8.29 15.47
CA SER A 144 1.11 -8.91 16.76
C SER A 144 -0.35 -9.30 16.89
N LEU A 145 -1.21 -9.03 15.87
CA LEU A 145 -2.66 -9.22 15.94
C LEU A 145 -3.33 -8.43 17.09
N SER A 146 -2.78 -7.26 17.43
CA SER A 146 -3.27 -6.45 18.54
C SER A 146 -4.62 -5.78 18.26
N LEU A 147 -5.01 -5.65 16.98
CA LEU A 147 -6.30 -5.09 16.58
C LEU A 147 -7.46 -6.12 16.70
N VAL A 148 -7.13 -7.42 16.85
CA VAL A 148 -8.13 -8.47 16.95
C VAL A 148 -8.96 -8.29 18.22
N GLY A 149 -10.28 -8.26 18.06
CA GLY A 149 -11.24 -8.03 19.18
C GLY A 149 -11.52 -6.55 19.45
N GLY A 150 -10.82 -5.61 18.79
CA GLY A 150 -11.15 -4.19 18.83
C GLY A 150 -12.34 -3.83 17.94
N ASN A 151 -13.07 -2.80 18.32
CA ASN A 151 -14.22 -2.31 17.55
C ASN A 151 -13.79 -1.16 16.62
N TYR A 152 -13.05 -1.49 15.56
CA TYR A 152 -12.58 -0.52 14.56
C TYR A 152 -13.51 -0.48 13.35
N ALA A 153 -13.75 0.72 12.81
CA ALA A 153 -14.61 0.93 11.64
C ALA A 153 -14.21 0.06 10.45
N ILE A 154 -12.89 -0.11 10.23
CA ILE A 154 -12.32 -0.85 9.10
C ILE A 154 -12.69 -2.35 9.11
N PHE A 155 -13.11 -2.92 10.24
CA PHE A 155 -13.53 -4.31 10.33
C PHE A 155 -15.06 -4.49 10.26
N ASN A 156 -15.83 -3.39 10.35
CA ASN A 156 -17.27 -3.44 10.55
C ASN A 156 -18.10 -2.82 9.40
N ASP A 157 -17.45 -2.38 8.33
CA ASP A 157 -18.10 -1.69 7.21
C ASP A 157 -18.34 -2.57 5.97
N GLY A 158 -18.01 -3.87 6.04
CA GLY A 158 -18.24 -4.85 4.98
C GLY A 158 -17.32 -4.69 3.75
N LEU A 159 -16.29 -3.84 3.78
CA LEU A 159 -15.34 -3.71 2.69
C LEU A 159 -14.19 -4.73 2.82
N ARG A 160 -13.64 -5.15 1.67
CA ARG A 160 -12.54 -6.13 1.64
C ARG A 160 -11.31 -5.63 2.38
N THR A 161 -10.83 -6.42 3.34
CA THR A 161 -9.68 -6.10 4.18
C THR A 161 -8.76 -7.32 4.30
N ILE A 162 -7.46 -7.12 4.13
CA ILE A 162 -6.44 -8.14 4.38
C ILE A 162 -5.59 -7.66 5.57
N VAL A 163 -5.42 -8.52 6.56
CA VAL A 163 -4.55 -8.27 7.72
C VAL A 163 -3.34 -9.17 7.62
N TYR A 164 -2.16 -8.59 7.41
CA TYR A 164 -0.90 -9.33 7.48
C TYR A 164 -0.39 -9.33 8.90
N TYR A 165 -0.02 -10.51 9.39
CA TYR A 165 0.52 -10.68 10.73
C TYR A 165 1.72 -11.63 10.77
N SER A 166 2.54 -11.55 11.83
CA SER A 166 3.65 -12.47 12.03
C SER A 166 3.14 -13.84 12.44
N GLN A 167 3.60 -14.89 11.77
CA GLN A 167 3.27 -16.26 12.13
C GLN A 167 3.59 -16.59 13.60
N SER A 168 4.61 -15.93 14.19
CA SER A 168 4.97 -16.08 15.61
C SER A 168 3.92 -15.48 16.56
N ALA A 169 3.07 -14.56 16.13
CA ALA A 169 2.07 -13.93 16.99
C ALA A 169 1.04 -14.94 17.52
N VAL A 170 0.65 -15.90 16.69
CA VAL A 170 -0.32 -16.97 17.10
C VAL A 170 0.38 -18.02 17.96
N GLN A 171 1.67 -18.24 17.81
CA GLN A 171 2.43 -19.22 18.58
C GLN A 171 2.75 -18.74 20.01
N ASN A 172 2.94 -17.44 20.19
CA ASN A 172 3.41 -16.83 21.44
C ASN A 172 2.29 -16.20 22.28
N ASN A 173 1.17 -15.88 21.65
CA ASN A 173 0.02 -15.30 22.32
C ASN A 173 -1.17 -16.26 22.14
N ASP A 174 -1.98 -16.50 23.17
CA ASP A 174 -3.25 -17.23 23.08
C ASP A 174 -4.30 -16.46 22.23
N VAL A 175 -3.87 -15.80 21.16
CA VAL A 175 -4.75 -15.07 20.25
C VAL A 175 -5.36 -16.09 19.29
N SER A 176 -6.62 -16.44 19.53
CA SER A 176 -7.42 -17.14 18.54
C SER A 176 -7.92 -16.12 17.51
N LEU A 177 -7.66 -16.40 16.22
CA LEU A 177 -8.29 -15.62 15.16
C LEU A 177 -9.82 -15.67 15.32
N PRO A 178 -10.52 -14.53 15.15
CA PRO A 178 -11.98 -14.54 15.27
C PRO A 178 -12.57 -15.56 14.31
N PRO A 179 -13.64 -16.26 14.69
CA PRO A 179 -14.36 -17.12 13.76
C PRO A 179 -14.77 -16.25 12.56
N ARG A 180 -14.38 -16.67 11.35
CA ARG A 180 -14.70 -15.97 10.10
C ARG A 180 -16.21 -16.00 9.90
N ASN A 181 -16.91 -15.00 10.38
CA ASN A 181 -18.36 -14.83 10.16
C ASN A 181 -18.65 -13.83 9.04
N ASP A 182 -17.64 -13.10 8.53
CA ASP A 182 -17.79 -12.30 7.34
C ASP A 182 -16.66 -12.62 6.35
N ASP A 183 -17.01 -12.77 5.08
CA ASP A 183 -16.06 -13.06 3.98
C ASP A 183 -15.21 -11.83 3.62
N CYS A 184 -15.35 -10.71 4.34
CA CYS A 184 -14.72 -9.44 3.99
C CYS A 184 -13.32 -9.27 4.58
N VAL A 185 -13.00 -9.90 5.72
CA VAL A 185 -11.70 -9.78 6.39
C VAL A 185 -10.90 -11.09 6.26
N THR A 186 -9.69 -10.97 5.68
CA THR A 186 -8.77 -12.11 5.49
C THR A 186 -7.51 -11.90 6.31
N PHE A 187 -7.16 -12.85 7.16
CA PHE A 187 -5.90 -12.85 7.93
C PHE A 187 -4.85 -13.68 7.20
N VAL A 188 -3.67 -13.09 6.95
CA VAL A 188 -2.57 -13.72 6.21
C VAL A 188 -1.32 -13.78 7.08
N PRO A 189 -0.87 -14.98 7.49
CA PRO A 189 0.39 -15.13 8.22
C PRO A 189 1.58 -14.94 7.28
N LEU A 190 2.59 -14.19 7.75
CA LEU A 190 3.89 -14.09 7.10
C LEU A 190 4.97 -14.70 7.98
N ALA A 191 5.94 -15.34 7.33
CA ALA A 191 7.13 -15.81 8.03
C ALA A 191 7.92 -14.61 8.58
N PRO A 192 8.59 -14.76 9.75
CA PRO A 192 9.46 -13.71 10.27
C PRO A 192 10.49 -13.28 9.22
N SER A 193 10.70 -11.97 9.07
CA SER A 193 11.75 -11.46 8.20
C SER A 193 13.10 -11.81 8.80
N LYS A 194 14.01 -12.40 8.01
CA LYS A 194 15.39 -12.68 8.45
C LYS A 194 16.15 -11.40 8.81
N ASP A 195 15.75 -10.27 8.22
CA ASP A 195 16.35 -8.95 8.45
C ASP A 195 15.86 -8.31 9.76
N ALA A 196 14.84 -8.89 10.41
CA ALA A 196 14.30 -8.39 11.67
C ALA A 196 15.14 -8.75 12.89
N GLU A 197 16.05 -9.73 12.78
CA GLU A 197 16.86 -10.20 13.91
C GLU A 197 18.06 -9.28 14.22
N GLU A 198 18.49 -8.43 13.26
CA GLU A 198 19.70 -7.60 13.39
C GLU A 198 19.47 -6.11 13.68
N LYS A 199 18.21 -5.62 13.74
CA LYS A 199 17.91 -4.19 13.89
C LYS A 199 17.28 -3.86 15.25
N ASN A 200 17.58 -2.64 15.74
CA ASN A 200 17.07 -2.10 17.01
C ASN A 200 15.53 -1.99 17.05
N ASP A 201 14.93 -2.08 18.24
CA ASP A 201 13.49 -2.24 18.47
C ASP A 201 12.56 -1.17 17.86
N ASP A 202 13.05 0.03 17.59
CA ASP A 202 12.24 1.16 17.09
C ASP A 202 11.94 1.13 15.57
N ASP A 203 12.70 0.36 14.76
CA ASP A 203 12.57 0.34 13.29
C ASP A 203 11.96 -0.96 12.73
N ARG A 204 11.42 -1.81 13.59
CA ARG A 204 10.96 -3.16 13.20
C ARG A 204 9.51 -3.17 12.75
N LEU A 205 9.29 -3.03 11.44
CA LEU A 205 8.21 -3.79 10.87
C LEU A 205 8.68 -5.27 10.86
N SER A 206 8.13 -6.09 11.74
CA SER A 206 8.47 -7.54 11.79
C SER A 206 7.95 -8.31 10.55
N LEU A 207 7.29 -7.61 9.62
CA LEU A 207 6.77 -8.13 8.37
C LEU A 207 7.59 -7.59 7.20
N SER A 208 7.97 -8.46 6.26
CA SER A 208 8.75 -8.08 5.09
C SER A 208 7.87 -7.37 4.05
N PRO A 209 8.15 -6.10 3.67
CA PRO A 209 7.43 -5.40 2.60
C PRO A 209 7.47 -6.16 1.28
N LEU A 210 8.60 -6.83 0.97
CA LEU A 210 8.74 -7.61 -0.25
C LEU A 210 7.79 -8.82 -0.28
N GLN A 211 7.64 -9.55 0.83
CA GLN A 211 6.70 -10.67 0.91
C GLN A 211 5.24 -10.20 0.76
N ILE A 212 4.91 -9.05 1.36
CA ILE A 212 3.58 -8.43 1.24
C ILE A 212 3.27 -8.11 -0.22
N ILE A 213 4.20 -7.43 -0.92
CA ILE A 213 4.04 -7.06 -2.33
C ILE A 213 3.90 -8.32 -3.22
N GLN A 214 4.71 -9.36 -2.95
CA GLN A 214 4.64 -10.62 -3.68
C GLN A 214 3.27 -11.31 -3.52
N ASP A 215 2.74 -11.38 -2.30
CA ASP A 215 1.41 -11.97 -2.06
C ASP A 215 0.30 -11.14 -2.70
N LEU A 216 0.34 -9.81 -2.57
CA LEU A 216 -0.62 -8.91 -3.21
C LEU A 216 -0.58 -9.03 -4.74
N SER A 217 0.61 -9.06 -5.33
CA SER A 217 0.79 -9.25 -6.79
C SER A 217 0.26 -10.61 -7.27
N ALA A 218 0.46 -11.68 -6.49
CA ALA A 218 -0.08 -12.99 -6.78
C ALA A 218 -1.63 -13.02 -6.76
N ARG A 219 -2.25 -12.09 -6.04
CA ARG A 219 -3.71 -11.87 -6.02
C ARG A 219 -4.20 -10.95 -7.13
N GLY A 220 -3.31 -10.44 -8.02
CA GLY A 220 -3.64 -9.48 -9.08
C GLY A 220 -3.75 -8.02 -8.58
N LEU A 221 -3.31 -7.72 -7.37
CA LEU A 221 -3.35 -6.41 -6.76
C LEU A 221 -1.98 -5.73 -6.99
N THR A 222 -1.88 -4.95 -8.07
CA THR A 222 -0.58 -4.50 -8.62
C THR A 222 -0.25 -3.03 -8.37
N HIS A 223 -1.23 -2.18 -8.04
CA HIS A 223 -0.97 -0.80 -7.62
C HIS A 223 -1.28 -0.66 -6.11
N ILE A 224 -0.22 -0.51 -5.32
CA ILE A 224 -0.28 -0.46 -3.86
C ILE A 224 -0.02 0.97 -3.40
N MET A 225 -1.02 1.62 -2.84
CA MET A 225 -0.84 2.88 -2.12
C MET A 225 -0.49 2.60 -0.67
N VAL A 226 0.70 3.00 -0.24
CA VAL A 226 1.10 3.01 1.17
C VAL A 226 0.70 4.35 1.76
N GLU A 227 -0.30 4.34 2.63
CA GLU A 227 -0.84 5.51 3.34
C GLU A 227 -0.65 5.33 4.85
N GLY A 228 0.53 4.90 5.23
CA GLY A 228 0.80 4.49 6.60
C GLY A 228 1.43 5.57 7.46
N GLY A 229 1.53 5.27 8.75
CA GLY A 229 2.34 6.04 9.68
C GLY A 229 3.84 5.92 9.35
N PRO A 230 4.70 6.72 10.02
CA PRO A 230 6.12 6.84 9.68
C PRO A 230 6.89 5.51 9.72
N ALA A 231 6.57 4.62 10.64
CA ALA A 231 7.23 3.31 10.72
C ALA A 231 6.98 2.45 9.46
N THR A 232 5.73 2.41 8.97
CA THR A 232 5.39 1.70 7.73
C THR A 232 6.08 2.34 6.52
N ALA A 233 6.05 3.68 6.42
CA ALA A 233 6.70 4.41 5.33
C ALA A 233 8.20 4.11 5.27
N ARG A 234 8.91 4.22 6.40
CA ARG A 234 10.34 3.90 6.49
C ARG A 234 10.64 2.45 6.12
N ALA A 235 9.83 1.51 6.59
CA ALA A 235 10.06 0.09 6.27
C ALA A 235 9.98 -0.17 4.75
N PHE A 236 9.01 0.42 4.05
CA PHE A 236 8.88 0.28 2.60
C PHE A 236 9.98 1.03 1.84
N LEU A 237 10.38 2.22 2.30
CA LEU A 237 11.50 2.96 1.73
C LEU A 237 12.82 2.18 1.86
N HIS A 238 13.16 1.73 3.09
CA HIS A 238 14.40 0.97 3.34
C HIS A 238 14.43 -0.39 2.63
N ALA A 239 13.29 -1.01 2.40
CA ALA A 239 13.20 -2.21 1.57
C ALA A 239 13.44 -1.93 0.07
N GLY A 240 13.54 -0.67 -0.34
CA GLY A 240 13.77 -0.26 -1.73
C GLY A 240 12.63 -0.60 -2.68
N VAL A 241 11.40 -0.73 -2.16
CA VAL A 241 10.23 -1.19 -2.94
C VAL A 241 9.26 -0.07 -3.32
N VAL A 242 9.54 1.16 -2.89
CA VAL A 242 8.72 2.32 -3.25
C VAL A 242 9.11 2.81 -4.63
N ASP A 243 8.16 2.90 -5.53
CA ASP A 243 8.35 3.34 -6.92
C ASP A 243 8.09 4.83 -7.08
N ARG A 244 7.08 5.35 -6.38
CA ARG A 244 6.67 6.76 -6.40
C ARG A 244 6.36 7.24 -4.99
N ALA A 245 6.54 8.55 -4.75
CA ALA A 245 6.05 9.14 -3.52
C ALA A 245 5.39 10.50 -3.78
N ILE A 246 4.31 10.75 -3.03
CA ILE A 246 3.59 12.01 -2.98
C ILE A 246 3.63 12.50 -1.54
N LEU A 247 4.37 13.58 -1.30
CA LEU A 247 4.55 14.17 0.01
C LEU A 247 3.80 15.48 0.09
N VAL A 248 2.88 15.60 1.03
CA VAL A 248 2.05 16.80 1.24
C VAL A 248 2.59 17.55 2.45
N ARG A 249 2.94 18.81 2.27
CA ARG A 249 3.36 19.72 3.35
C ARG A 249 2.30 20.77 3.57
N ALA A 250 1.63 20.66 4.70
CA ALA A 250 0.62 21.63 5.09
C ALA A 250 1.30 22.87 5.74
N PRO A 251 0.74 24.07 5.57
CA PRO A 251 1.28 25.30 6.15
C PRO A 251 0.89 25.47 7.63
N VAL A 252 0.96 24.38 8.39
CA VAL A 252 0.69 24.33 9.83
C VAL A 252 1.96 23.86 10.54
N GLU A 253 2.16 24.29 11.77
CA GLU A 253 3.26 23.84 12.62
C GLU A 253 2.67 23.20 13.87
N PHE A 254 3.02 21.95 14.14
CA PHE A 254 2.56 21.22 15.31
C PHE A 254 3.27 21.71 16.58
N GLN A 255 2.54 21.72 17.69
CA GLN A 255 3.10 22.13 18.98
C GLN A 255 4.05 21.07 19.55
N ILE A 256 3.65 19.79 19.44
CA ILE A 256 4.46 18.65 19.88
C ILE A 256 4.49 17.64 18.73
N PRO A 257 5.31 17.88 17.68
CA PRO A 257 5.31 17.04 16.49
C PRO A 257 5.84 15.64 16.76
N VAL A 258 5.18 14.64 16.22
CA VAL A 258 5.73 13.30 16.05
C VAL A 258 6.60 13.32 14.79
N PRO A 259 7.93 13.20 14.89
CA PRO A 259 8.79 13.30 13.74
C PRO A 259 8.63 12.08 12.83
N ALA A 260 8.65 12.31 11.51
CA ALA A 260 8.62 11.22 10.52
C ALA A 260 9.87 10.33 10.58
N GLN A 261 10.98 10.86 11.12
CA GLN A 261 12.31 10.23 11.09
C GLN A 261 12.74 9.90 9.63
N MET A 262 12.39 10.76 8.72
CA MET A 262 12.76 10.71 7.31
C MET A 262 12.86 12.15 6.78
N ASP A 263 13.66 12.34 5.77
CA ASP A 263 13.95 13.62 5.13
C ASP A 263 14.25 13.42 3.63
N GLU A 264 14.64 14.50 2.95
CA GLU A 264 15.02 14.41 1.54
C GLU A 264 16.21 13.48 1.28
N ASP A 265 17.17 13.44 2.19
CA ASP A 265 18.34 12.57 2.06
C ASP A 265 17.95 11.10 2.21
N THR A 266 17.02 10.79 3.09
CA THR A 266 16.39 9.47 3.21
C THR A 266 15.71 9.08 1.90
N MET A 267 14.92 9.98 1.29
CA MET A 267 14.26 9.72 0.00
C MET A 267 15.29 9.40 -1.09
N LYS A 268 16.34 10.20 -1.21
CA LYS A 268 17.42 10.02 -2.21
C LYS A 268 18.20 8.71 -1.93
N ALA A 269 18.55 8.44 -0.68
CA ALA A 269 19.27 7.24 -0.29
C ALA A 269 18.50 5.95 -0.61
N THR A 270 17.16 6.01 -0.65
CA THR A 270 16.32 4.88 -1.03
C THR A 270 16.00 4.80 -2.53
N GLY A 271 16.68 5.62 -3.35
CA GLY A 271 16.63 5.59 -4.82
C GLY A 271 15.46 6.37 -5.42
N LEU A 272 14.87 7.30 -4.68
CA LEU A 272 13.84 8.20 -5.17
C LEU A 272 14.44 9.55 -5.55
N ASN A 273 14.05 10.08 -6.70
CA ASN A 273 14.45 11.37 -7.21
C ASN A 273 13.27 12.34 -7.14
N PHE A 274 13.53 13.55 -6.67
CA PHE A 274 12.57 14.64 -6.70
C PHE A 274 12.32 15.06 -8.16
N ILE A 275 11.06 15.10 -8.59
CA ILE A 275 10.68 15.44 -9.97
C ILE A 275 9.91 16.76 -10.07
N GLY A 276 9.42 17.29 -8.95
CA GLY A 276 8.75 18.59 -8.93
C GLY A 276 7.79 18.74 -7.77
N LYS A 277 7.17 19.92 -7.69
CA LYS A 277 6.16 20.23 -6.69
C LYS A 277 5.07 21.13 -7.26
N THR A 278 3.89 21.09 -6.67
CA THR A 278 2.75 21.95 -6.98
C THR A 278 2.13 22.49 -5.69
N GLU A 279 1.34 23.57 -5.79
CA GLU A 279 0.48 24.02 -4.70
C GLU A 279 -0.93 23.44 -4.88
N MET A 280 -1.54 23.02 -3.76
CA MET A 280 -2.87 22.45 -3.75
C MET A 280 -3.62 22.88 -2.48
N GLY A 281 -4.53 23.85 -2.61
CA GLY A 281 -5.32 24.37 -1.49
C GLY A 281 -4.48 25.00 -0.37
N GLY A 282 -3.27 25.52 -0.70
CA GLY A 282 -2.31 26.07 0.28
C GLY A 282 -1.26 25.08 0.76
N ASP A 283 -1.46 23.78 0.54
CA ASP A 283 -0.43 22.77 0.77
C ASP A 283 0.59 22.76 -0.37
N VAL A 284 1.83 22.39 -0.08
CA VAL A 284 2.85 22.08 -1.07
C VAL A 284 2.88 20.55 -1.25
N VAL A 285 2.64 20.11 -2.47
CA VAL A 285 2.68 18.68 -2.84
C VAL A 285 3.96 18.41 -3.63
N GLU A 286 4.81 17.54 -3.11
CA GLU A 286 6.07 17.12 -3.71
C GLU A 286 5.92 15.76 -4.34
N TYR A 287 6.52 15.58 -5.54
CA TYR A 287 6.48 14.37 -6.33
C TYR A 287 7.86 13.77 -6.46
N TRP A 288 7.95 12.47 -6.21
CA TRP A 288 9.20 11.71 -6.22
C TRP A 288 8.99 10.42 -7.01
N THR A 289 9.98 10.01 -7.80
CA THR A 289 9.93 8.77 -8.56
C THR A 289 11.27 8.05 -8.55
N ARG A 290 11.25 6.74 -8.70
CA ARG A 290 12.45 5.92 -8.84
C ARG A 290 13.09 6.18 -10.18
N GLU A 291 14.43 6.13 -10.22
CA GLU A 291 15.19 6.28 -11.47
C GLU A 291 14.72 5.28 -12.54
N GLY A 292 14.53 5.78 -13.76
CA GLY A 292 14.04 4.98 -14.88
C GLY A 292 12.54 4.71 -14.91
N LEU A 293 11.79 5.21 -13.91
CA LEU A 293 10.33 5.12 -13.90
C LEU A 293 9.71 6.48 -14.25
N GLU A 294 8.85 6.50 -15.26
CA GLU A 294 8.13 7.73 -15.63
C GLU A 294 6.96 8.00 -14.68
N TRP A 295 6.71 9.28 -14.43
CA TRP A 295 5.47 9.71 -13.77
C TRP A 295 4.29 9.50 -14.73
N PRO A 296 3.09 9.08 -14.26
CA PRO A 296 1.96 8.79 -15.14
C PRO A 296 1.53 9.93 -16.06
N ASN A 297 1.77 11.18 -15.63
CA ASN A 297 1.67 12.35 -16.50
C ASN A 297 2.84 13.30 -16.22
N PRO A 298 3.98 13.15 -16.95
CA PRO A 298 5.17 13.95 -16.70
C PRO A 298 5.03 15.43 -17.09
N GLU A 299 4.12 15.77 -18.01
CA GLU A 299 3.88 17.16 -18.45
C GLU A 299 3.08 17.96 -17.42
N ASN A 300 2.24 17.29 -16.65
CA ASN A 300 1.46 17.90 -15.58
C ASN A 300 1.38 16.97 -14.36
N LEU A 301 2.30 17.16 -13.43
CA LEU A 301 2.44 16.30 -12.24
C LEU A 301 1.16 16.21 -11.41
N SER A 302 0.40 17.31 -11.29
CA SER A 302 -0.84 17.37 -10.49
C SER A 302 -2.06 16.74 -11.18
N SER A 303 -1.94 16.33 -12.45
CA SER A 303 -3.04 15.64 -13.15
C SER A 303 -3.13 14.15 -12.81
N TRP A 304 -2.13 13.60 -12.12
CA TRP A 304 -2.17 12.26 -11.53
C TRP A 304 -1.73 12.34 -10.05
N PRO A 305 -2.48 11.74 -9.16
CA PRO A 305 -3.78 11.08 -9.34
C PRO A 305 -4.91 12.03 -9.56
#